data_5f1891754a78998be3325113d99b0e8e
#
_entry.id   5f1891754a78998be3325113d99b0e8e
#
_cell.length_a   1.000
_cell.length_b   1.000
_cell.length_c   1.000
_cell.angle_alpha   90.00
_cell.angle_beta   90.00
_cell.angle_gamma   90.00
#
_symmetry.space_group_name_H-M   'P 1'
#
loop_
_entity.id
_entity.type
_entity.pdbx_description
1 polymer ?
#
loop_
_entity_poly.entity_id
_entity_poly.type
_entity_poly.pdbx_seq_one_letter_code
_entity_poly.pdbx_strand_id
1 'polypeptide(L)'
;MSTDPTYGDYGGQYVPEALMPAIEELTEAYERYVLDNEDGFLDDFRARLRDFGGRPTPLQYAENLSERYDRDVYLKREDLLHGGAHKLNNALGQVLLAKYMGKIGRASCRERV
;
A
#
# COMPACT_ATOMS: atom_id res chain seq x y z
N MET A 1 10.96 -3.12 -17.63
CA MET A 1 11.03 -4.31 -16.75
C MET A 1 9.72 -5.07 -16.86
N SER A 2 9.78 -6.36 -17.01
CA SER A 2 8.59 -7.19 -17.17
C SER A 2 8.08 -7.66 -15.82
N THR A 3 6.77 -7.70 -15.65
CA THR A 3 6.14 -8.21 -14.44
C THR A 3 5.78 -9.68 -14.64
N ASP A 4 6.55 -10.56 -14.03
CA ASP A 4 6.32 -12.00 -14.07
C ASP A 4 5.37 -12.35 -12.89
N PRO A 5 4.26 -13.04 -13.15
CA PRO A 5 3.34 -13.44 -12.08
C PRO A 5 3.85 -14.60 -11.24
N THR A 6 5.01 -15.16 -11.56
CA THR A 6 5.56 -16.28 -10.81
C THR A 6 6.79 -15.88 -10.01
N TYR A 7 7.05 -16.65 -8.96
CA TYR A 7 8.22 -16.52 -8.09
C TYR A 7 8.90 -17.90 -8.05
N GLY A 8 9.71 -18.18 -9.06
CA GLY A 8 10.25 -19.52 -9.26
C GLY A 8 9.13 -20.52 -9.57
N ASP A 9 8.99 -21.53 -8.73
CA ASP A 9 7.96 -22.56 -8.89
C ASP A 9 6.61 -22.17 -8.32
N TYR A 10 6.51 -20.96 -7.76
CA TYR A 10 5.33 -20.50 -7.02
C TYR A 10 4.68 -19.31 -7.69
N GLY A 11 3.41 -19.09 -7.39
CA GLY A 11 2.67 -17.94 -7.89
C GLY A 11 1.91 -18.25 -9.17
N GLY A 12 1.57 -17.21 -9.91
CA GLY A 12 0.81 -17.29 -11.13
C GLY A 12 -0.41 -16.38 -11.10
N GLN A 13 -1.22 -16.48 -12.16
CA GLN A 13 -2.47 -15.72 -12.30
C GLN A 13 -3.62 -16.68 -12.57
N TYR A 14 -4.28 -17.10 -11.51
CA TYR A 14 -5.37 -18.08 -11.59
C TYR A 14 -6.71 -17.37 -11.43
N VAL A 15 -7.11 -16.64 -12.47
CA VAL A 15 -8.36 -15.89 -12.48
C VAL A 15 -9.21 -16.33 -13.66
N PRO A 16 -10.55 -16.14 -13.59
CA PRO A 16 -11.41 -16.41 -14.74
C PRO A 16 -10.95 -15.64 -15.97
N GLU A 17 -11.07 -16.24 -17.13
CA GLU A 17 -10.63 -15.65 -18.39
C GLU A 17 -11.25 -14.27 -18.62
N ALA A 18 -12.49 -14.07 -18.20
CA ALA A 18 -13.18 -12.79 -18.32
C ALA A 18 -12.47 -11.65 -17.58
N LEU A 19 -11.64 -11.95 -16.57
CA LEU A 19 -10.90 -10.94 -15.81
C LEU A 19 -9.50 -10.68 -16.37
N MET A 20 -9.03 -11.45 -17.33
CA MET A 20 -7.69 -11.29 -17.86
C MET A 20 -7.42 -9.91 -18.45
N PRO A 21 -8.33 -9.29 -19.21
CA PRO A 21 -8.09 -7.93 -19.68
C PRO A 21 -7.88 -6.91 -18.56
N ALA A 22 -8.62 -7.05 -17.45
CA ALA A 22 -8.44 -6.17 -16.30
C ALA A 22 -7.10 -6.42 -15.62
N ILE A 23 -6.67 -7.66 -15.51
CA ILE A 23 -5.37 -8.01 -14.93
C ILE A 23 -4.23 -7.48 -15.79
N GLU A 24 -4.35 -7.57 -17.10
CA GLU A 24 -3.35 -7.04 -18.02
C GLU A 24 -3.24 -5.53 -17.92
N GLU A 25 -4.36 -4.84 -17.82
CA GLU A 25 -4.39 -3.39 -17.61
C GLU A 25 -3.74 -3.01 -16.29
N LEU A 26 -4.02 -3.76 -15.22
CA LEU A 26 -3.40 -3.54 -13.92
C LEU A 26 -1.88 -3.78 -13.98
N THR A 27 -1.45 -4.82 -14.65
CA THR A 27 -0.03 -5.14 -14.81
C THR A 27 0.71 -4.01 -15.53
N GLU A 28 0.14 -3.51 -16.60
CA GLU A 28 0.70 -2.38 -17.35
C GLU A 28 0.78 -1.13 -16.49
N ALA A 29 -0.26 -0.83 -15.74
CA ALA A 29 -0.27 0.32 -14.84
C ALA A 29 0.77 0.18 -13.73
N TYR A 30 0.92 -1.00 -13.19
CA TYR A 30 1.94 -1.27 -12.17
C TYR A 30 3.35 -1.02 -12.71
N GLU A 31 3.64 -1.50 -13.91
CA GLU A 31 4.94 -1.25 -14.54
C GLU A 31 5.18 0.24 -14.74
N ARG A 32 4.20 0.97 -15.23
CA ARG A 32 4.34 2.40 -15.49
C ARG A 32 4.49 3.22 -14.23
N TYR A 33 3.60 3.04 -13.30
CA TYR A 33 3.49 3.96 -12.15
C TYR A 33 4.33 3.50 -10.97
N VAL A 34 4.38 2.21 -10.72
CA VAL A 34 5.13 1.72 -9.55
C VAL A 34 6.59 1.44 -9.90
N LEU A 35 6.84 0.68 -10.95
CA LEU A 35 8.23 0.32 -11.30
C LEU A 35 8.98 1.47 -11.94
N ASP A 36 8.36 2.18 -12.87
CA ASP A 36 9.00 3.28 -13.61
C ASP A 36 8.77 4.65 -12.97
N ASN A 37 7.94 4.72 -11.94
CA ASN A 37 7.58 5.97 -11.26
C ASN A 37 7.09 7.06 -12.21
N GLU A 38 6.31 6.66 -13.23
CA GLU A 38 5.77 7.61 -14.18
C GLU A 38 4.86 8.62 -13.47
N ASP A 39 4.91 9.86 -13.90
CA ASP A 39 4.15 10.97 -13.33
C ASP A 39 4.38 11.18 -11.82
N GLY A 40 5.47 10.67 -11.28
CA GLY A 40 5.80 10.85 -9.88
C GLY A 40 4.91 10.08 -8.91
N PHE A 41 4.37 8.94 -9.34
CA PHE A 41 3.47 8.14 -8.53
C PHE A 41 4.04 7.81 -7.14
N LEU A 42 5.29 7.35 -7.07
CA LEU A 42 5.90 6.97 -5.80
C LEU A 42 6.08 8.17 -4.87
N ASP A 43 6.41 9.32 -5.42
CA ASP A 43 6.56 10.54 -4.62
C ASP A 43 5.20 10.99 -4.06
N ASP A 44 4.16 10.91 -4.87
CA ASP A 44 2.79 11.18 -4.43
C ASP A 44 2.36 10.19 -3.34
N PHE A 45 2.63 8.91 -3.54
CA PHE A 45 2.31 7.87 -2.57
C PHE A 45 3.01 8.13 -1.23
N ARG A 46 4.32 8.43 -1.27
CA ARG A 46 5.08 8.71 -0.06
C ARG A 46 4.58 9.96 0.66
N ALA A 47 4.22 10.98 -0.08
CA ALA A 47 3.66 12.20 0.50
C ALA A 47 2.33 11.91 1.22
N ARG A 48 1.49 11.09 0.64
CA ARG A 48 0.22 10.70 1.26
C ARG A 48 0.41 9.79 2.47
N LEU A 49 1.38 8.89 2.42
CA LEU A 49 1.73 8.08 3.60
C LEU A 49 2.19 8.96 4.76
N ARG A 50 2.94 10.00 4.48
CA ARG A 50 3.42 10.94 5.49
C ARG A 50 2.29 11.83 6.01
N ASP A 51 1.59 12.51 5.12
CA ASP A 51 0.69 13.60 5.48
C ASP A 51 -0.70 13.10 5.90
N PHE A 52 -1.17 12.03 5.29
CA PHE A 52 -2.45 11.42 5.64
C PHE A 52 -2.28 10.20 6.53
N GLY A 53 -1.31 9.37 6.23
CA GLY A 53 -1.13 8.10 6.93
C GLY A 53 -0.44 8.19 8.28
N GLY A 54 0.41 9.19 8.47
CA GLY A 54 1.17 9.35 9.71
C GLY A 54 2.49 8.59 9.76
N ARG A 55 3.07 8.31 8.60
CA ARG A 55 4.39 7.69 8.55
C ARG A 55 5.51 8.74 8.49
N PRO A 56 6.67 8.46 9.07
CA PRO A 56 6.98 7.27 9.89
C PRO A 56 6.33 7.32 11.25
N THR A 57 5.93 6.15 11.77
CA THR A 57 5.38 6.07 13.11
C THR A 57 6.50 6.13 14.15
N PRO A 58 6.19 6.58 15.37
CA PRO A 58 7.20 6.66 16.42
C PRO A 58 7.73 5.30 16.85
N LEU A 59 8.98 5.29 17.27
CA LEU A 59 9.58 4.19 18.00
C LEU A 59 9.66 4.61 19.47
N GLN A 60 8.80 4.06 20.29
CA GLN A 60 8.65 4.45 21.68
C GLN A 60 9.35 3.48 22.62
N TYR A 61 10.15 4.00 23.54
CA TYR A 61 10.69 3.19 24.62
C TYR A 61 9.56 2.88 25.61
N ALA A 62 9.34 1.58 25.84
CA ALA A 62 8.29 1.11 26.76
C ALA A 62 8.89 0.91 28.15
N GLU A 63 8.85 1.95 28.96
CA GLU A 63 9.52 1.98 30.26
C GLU A 63 9.04 0.88 31.20
N ASN A 64 7.73 0.74 31.36
CA ASN A 64 7.17 -0.25 32.28
C ASN A 64 7.44 -1.68 31.84
N LEU A 65 7.35 -1.95 30.53
CA LEU A 65 7.66 -3.28 30.00
C LEU A 65 9.15 -3.59 30.14
N SER A 66 9.98 -2.59 29.89
CA SER A 66 11.42 -2.74 30.00
C SER A 66 11.84 -3.10 31.43
N GLU A 67 11.25 -2.41 32.40
CA GLU A 67 11.48 -2.67 33.80
C GLU A 67 11.00 -4.07 34.21
N ARG A 68 9.76 -4.42 33.77
CA ARG A 68 9.16 -5.71 34.11
C ARG A 68 9.97 -6.91 33.61
N TYR A 69 10.49 -6.81 32.39
CA TYR A 69 11.20 -7.92 31.76
C TYR A 69 12.70 -7.78 31.80
N ASP A 70 13.21 -6.73 32.44
CA ASP A 70 14.65 -6.46 32.55
C ASP A 70 15.33 -6.51 31.17
N ARG A 71 14.74 -5.85 30.21
CA ARG A 71 15.21 -5.72 28.85
C ARG A 71 14.77 -4.38 28.30
N ASP A 72 15.51 -3.85 27.36
CA ASP A 72 15.09 -2.65 26.65
C ASP A 72 14.04 -3.01 25.61
N VAL A 73 12.80 -2.61 25.87
CA VAL A 73 11.66 -2.88 25.00
C VAL A 73 11.23 -1.61 24.31
N TYR A 74 11.18 -1.65 22.99
CA TYR A 74 10.71 -0.55 22.17
C TYR A 74 9.46 -0.98 21.40
N LEU A 75 8.52 -0.07 21.24
CA LEU A 75 7.30 -0.29 20.49
C LEU A 75 7.34 0.53 19.22
N LYS A 76 7.27 -0.12 18.08
CA LYS A 76 7.02 0.55 16.80
C LYS A 76 5.53 0.82 16.71
N ARG A 77 5.14 2.08 16.86
CA ARG A 77 3.76 2.48 17.13
C ARG A 77 2.91 2.50 15.86
N GLU A 78 2.69 1.34 15.26
CA GLU A 78 1.86 1.21 14.06
C GLU A 78 0.36 1.39 14.34
N ASP A 79 -0.02 1.37 15.61
CA ASP A 79 -1.37 1.73 16.06
C ASP A 79 -1.69 3.22 15.82
N LEU A 80 -0.67 4.06 15.66
CA LEU A 80 -0.84 5.50 15.43
C LEU A 80 -1.05 5.86 13.96
N LEU A 81 -1.00 4.88 13.06
CA LEU A 81 -1.36 5.13 11.67
C LEU A 81 -2.83 5.49 11.53
N HIS A 82 -3.15 6.25 10.52
CA HIS A 82 -4.54 6.50 10.16
C HIS A 82 -5.23 5.15 9.95
N GLY A 83 -6.33 4.92 10.66
CA GLY A 83 -7.01 3.63 10.65
C GLY A 83 -6.51 2.63 11.68
N GLY A 84 -5.38 2.90 12.32
CA GLY A 84 -4.86 2.10 13.44
C GLY A 84 -4.39 0.69 13.09
N ALA A 85 -4.16 0.39 11.82
CA ALA A 85 -3.82 -0.96 11.40
C ALA A 85 -2.87 -0.97 10.20
N HIS A 86 -2.30 -2.13 9.94
CA HIS A 86 -1.30 -2.34 8.89
C HIS A 86 -1.85 -2.21 7.46
N LYS A 87 -3.15 -2.20 7.29
CA LYS A 87 -3.80 -2.15 5.96
C LYS A 87 -3.64 -0.83 5.23
N LEU A 88 -3.22 0.22 5.92
CA LEU A 88 -3.15 1.56 5.32
C LEU A 88 -2.27 1.61 4.07
N ASN A 89 -1.07 1.04 4.13
CA ASN A 89 -0.15 1.08 3.00
C ASN A 89 -0.77 0.45 1.76
N ASN A 90 -1.32 -0.73 1.93
CA ASN A 90 -1.93 -1.48 0.84
C ASN A 90 -3.16 -0.75 0.27
N ALA A 91 -4.06 -0.33 1.15
CA ALA A 91 -5.28 0.35 0.73
C ALA A 91 -4.97 1.68 0.02
N LEU A 92 -4.06 2.47 0.59
CA LEU A 92 -3.70 3.77 0.02
C LEU A 92 -3.00 3.60 -1.32
N GLY A 93 -2.08 2.64 -1.42
CA GLY A 93 -1.37 2.37 -2.67
C GLY A 93 -2.30 1.90 -3.77
N GLN A 94 -3.20 0.99 -3.45
CA GLN A 94 -4.17 0.48 -4.44
C GLN A 94 -5.15 1.56 -4.90
N VAL A 95 -5.67 2.36 -3.97
CA VAL A 95 -6.58 3.45 -4.31
C VAL A 95 -5.88 4.48 -5.18
N LEU A 96 -4.65 4.84 -4.84
CA LEU A 96 -3.89 5.81 -5.62
C LEU A 96 -3.59 5.27 -7.03
N LEU A 97 -3.20 4.00 -7.13
CA LEU A 97 -2.98 3.38 -8.44
C LEU A 97 -4.26 3.37 -9.28
N ALA A 98 -5.38 3.01 -8.68
CA ALA A 98 -6.67 3.04 -9.36
C ALA A 98 -7.02 4.46 -9.84
N LYS A 99 -6.69 5.47 -9.05
CA LYS A 99 -6.89 6.87 -9.44
C LYS A 99 -6.05 7.23 -10.66
N TYR A 100 -4.77 6.83 -10.67
CA TYR A 100 -3.90 7.10 -11.81
C TYR A 100 -4.35 6.36 -13.07
N MET A 101 -4.96 5.20 -12.91
CA MET A 101 -5.56 4.44 -14.01
C MET A 101 -6.90 5.01 -14.49
N GLY A 102 -7.44 6.01 -13.80
CA GLY A 102 -8.76 6.57 -14.09
C GLY A 102 -9.92 5.67 -13.68
N LYS A 103 -9.67 4.68 -12.83
CA LYS A 103 -10.68 3.69 -12.42
C LYS A 103 -11.48 4.10 -11.19
N ILE A 104 -10.92 4.99 -10.39
CA ILE A 104 -11.60 5.47 -9.20
C ILE A 104 -12.51 6.64 -9.59
N GLY A 105 -13.35 7.05 -8.81
CA GLY A 105 -14.17 8.21 -9.05
C GLY A 105 -15.63 7.93 -8.89
N ARG A 106 -16.21 7.16 -9.75
CA ARG A 106 -17.65 6.91 -9.70
C ARG A 106 -18.11 6.24 -8.43
N ALA A 107 -17.43 5.15 -8.08
CA ALA A 107 -17.74 4.44 -6.84
C ALA A 107 -17.48 5.34 -5.63
N SER A 108 -16.33 6.01 -5.60
CA SER A 108 -15.99 6.94 -4.52
C SER A 108 -16.99 8.06 -4.39
N CYS A 109 -17.44 8.62 -5.48
CA CYS A 109 -18.43 9.69 -5.46
C CYS A 109 -19.76 9.25 -4.88
N ARG A 110 -20.16 8.02 -5.10
CA ARG A 110 -21.38 7.49 -4.53
C ARG A 110 -21.24 7.23 -3.03
N GLU A 111 -20.13 6.70 -2.63
CA GLU A 111 -19.90 6.32 -1.24
C GLU A 111 -19.75 7.50 -0.30
N ARG A 112 -19.34 8.64 -0.82
CA ARG A 112 -19.17 9.83 -0.01
C ARG A 112 -20.44 10.49 0.41
N VAL A 113 -21.52 10.17 -0.22
CA VAL A 113 -22.80 10.80 0.11
C VAL A 113 -23.38 10.34 1.43
#